data_49582668a7a780685fde019339dcb6e1
#
_entry.id   49582668a7a780685fde019339dcb6e1
#
_cell.length_a   1.000
_cell.length_b   1.000
_cell.length_c   1.000
_cell.angle_alpha   90.00
_cell.angle_beta   90.00
_cell.angle_gamma   90.00
#
_symmetry.space_group_name_H-M   'P 1'
#
loop_
_entity.id
_entity.type
_entity.pdbx_description
1 polymer ?
#
loop_
_entity_poly.entity_id
_entity_poly.type
_entity_poly.pdbx_seq_one_letter_code
_entity_poly.pdbx_strand_id
1 'polypeptide(L)'
;MLAGLHDRGFTDLVAAHVDVWRYPGPENQRPSELAAQTRMTKQALNYLLGQLEQLGYLTRETDRNDQRSKRVRLTPRGHAATRAIYEIIQELETEWEQQLGPRKFGQLRRLLTQLYTIALPTNDRA
;
A
#
# COMPACT_ATOMS: atom_id res chain seq x y z
N MET A 1 5.09 -0.58 11.96
CA MET A 1 4.28 0.21 10.99
C MET A 1 3.05 0.81 11.64
N LEU A 2 2.17 0.00 12.20
CA LEU A 2 0.91 0.49 12.76
C LEU A 2 1.11 1.49 13.90
N ALA A 3 2.02 1.20 14.83
CA ALA A 3 2.34 2.12 15.93
C ALA A 3 2.81 3.48 15.41
N GLY A 4 3.62 3.49 14.37
CA GLY A 4 4.09 4.72 13.74
C GLY A 4 2.96 5.53 13.12
N LEU A 5 1.96 4.86 12.54
CA LEU A 5 0.77 5.52 12.01
C LEU A 5 -0.08 6.11 13.13
N HIS A 6 -0.25 5.38 14.23
CA HIS A 6 -0.99 5.88 15.38
C HIS A 6 -0.31 7.12 15.98
N ASP A 7 1.02 7.10 16.05
CA ASP A 7 1.79 8.24 16.56
C ASP A 7 1.64 9.49 15.69
N ARG A 8 1.33 9.29 14.41
CA ARG A 8 1.12 10.39 13.45
C ARG A 8 -0.34 10.81 13.31
N GLY A 9 -1.22 10.31 14.19
CA GLY A 9 -2.62 10.72 14.26
C GLY A 9 -3.60 9.82 13.50
N PHE A 10 -3.14 8.71 12.92
CA PHE A 10 -4.00 7.75 12.22
C PHE A 10 -4.40 6.62 13.18
N THR A 11 -5.04 6.99 14.27
CA THR A 11 -5.35 6.09 15.38
C THR A 11 -6.50 5.14 15.11
N ASP A 12 -7.29 5.41 14.09
CA ASP A 12 -8.44 4.59 13.70
C ASP A 12 -8.06 3.44 12.74
N LEU A 13 -6.81 3.41 12.28
CA LEU A 13 -6.34 2.31 11.44
C LEU A 13 -5.98 1.09 12.28
N VAL A 14 -6.27 -0.08 11.74
CA VAL A 14 -5.82 -1.36 12.28
C VAL A 14 -4.88 -2.04 11.28
N ALA A 15 -4.20 -3.11 11.71
CA ALA A 15 -3.18 -3.75 10.88
C ALA A 15 -3.72 -4.19 9.51
N ALA A 16 -4.94 -4.72 9.47
CA ALA A 16 -5.55 -5.15 8.22
C ALA A 16 -5.72 -4.00 7.21
N HIS A 17 -6.03 -2.80 7.69
CA HIS A 17 -6.15 -1.63 6.82
C HIS A 17 -4.83 -1.30 6.15
N VAL A 18 -3.72 -1.43 6.87
CA VAL A 18 -2.38 -1.11 6.35
C VAL A 18 -2.03 -1.99 5.16
N ASP A 19 -2.50 -3.23 5.14
CA ASP A 19 -2.26 -4.16 4.04
C ASP A 19 -2.82 -3.65 2.70
N VAL A 20 -3.83 -2.80 2.73
CA VAL A 20 -4.40 -2.21 1.51
C VAL A 20 -3.38 -1.28 0.82
N TRP A 21 -2.43 -0.74 1.58
CA TRP A 21 -1.38 0.14 1.05
C TRP A 21 -0.15 -0.59 0.52
N ARG A 22 -0.18 -1.92 0.43
CA ARG A 22 0.94 -2.64 -0.19
C ARG A 22 1.22 -2.11 -1.59
N TYR A 23 2.52 -2.06 -1.91
CA TYR A 23 2.93 -1.56 -3.22
C TYR A 23 2.15 -2.23 -4.35
N PRO A 24 1.67 -1.51 -5.34
CA PRO A 24 1.89 -0.07 -5.63
C PRO A 24 0.95 0.89 -4.87
N GLY A 25 0.12 0.40 -3.99
CA GLY A 25 -0.84 1.21 -3.25
C GLY A 25 -2.22 1.20 -3.89
N PRO A 26 -3.23 1.74 -3.17
CA PRO A 26 -4.62 1.61 -3.61
C PRO A 26 -5.08 2.66 -4.62
N GLU A 27 -4.34 3.77 -4.79
CA GLU A 27 -4.80 4.88 -5.64
C GLU A 27 -5.02 4.42 -7.07
N ASN A 28 -6.19 4.74 -7.60
CA ASN A 28 -6.59 4.47 -8.97
C ASN A 28 -6.66 2.98 -9.33
N GLN A 29 -6.75 2.11 -8.35
CA GLN A 29 -6.84 0.66 -8.56
C GLN A 29 -8.28 0.19 -8.52
N ARG A 30 -8.58 -0.84 -9.28
CA ARG A 30 -9.85 -1.54 -9.17
C ARG A 30 -9.79 -2.50 -7.97
N PRO A 31 -10.92 -2.75 -7.28
CA PRO A 31 -10.92 -3.72 -6.18
C PRO A 31 -10.36 -5.10 -6.56
N SER A 32 -10.62 -5.56 -7.79
CA SER A 32 -10.09 -6.85 -8.26
C SER A 32 -8.56 -6.84 -8.36
N GLU A 33 -7.97 -5.71 -8.81
CA GLU A 33 -6.54 -5.54 -8.88
C GLU A 33 -5.92 -5.52 -7.48
N LEU A 34 -6.56 -4.80 -6.56
CA LEU A 34 -6.12 -4.74 -5.16
C LEU A 34 -6.20 -6.10 -4.48
N ALA A 35 -7.25 -6.86 -4.73
CA ALA A 35 -7.38 -8.19 -4.17
C ALA A 35 -6.22 -9.09 -4.61
N ALA A 36 -5.86 -9.04 -5.89
CA ALA A 36 -4.72 -9.79 -6.40
C ALA A 36 -3.40 -9.35 -5.79
N GLN A 37 -3.16 -8.03 -5.67
CA GLN A 37 -1.92 -7.46 -5.12
C GLN A 37 -1.75 -7.79 -3.65
N THR A 38 -2.84 -7.76 -2.88
CA THR A 38 -2.80 -7.97 -1.44
C THR A 38 -2.97 -9.43 -1.05
N ARG A 39 -3.24 -10.29 -2.01
CA ARG A 39 -3.54 -11.71 -1.80
C ARG A 39 -4.74 -11.92 -0.89
N MET A 40 -5.69 -11.01 -0.95
CA MET A 40 -6.95 -11.11 -0.22
C MET A 40 -8.04 -11.64 -1.12
N THR A 41 -9.07 -12.22 -0.52
CA THR A 41 -10.32 -12.49 -1.25
C THR A 41 -11.01 -11.18 -1.59
N LYS A 42 -11.84 -11.20 -2.62
CA LYS A 42 -12.64 -10.02 -2.99
C LYS A 42 -13.52 -9.56 -1.84
N GLN A 43 -14.11 -10.50 -1.11
CA GLN A 43 -14.97 -10.18 0.03
C GLN A 43 -14.21 -9.48 1.16
N ALA A 44 -13.04 -10.03 1.52
CA ALA A 44 -12.21 -9.44 2.57
C ALA A 44 -11.75 -8.03 2.18
N LEU A 45 -11.29 -7.87 0.95
CA LEU A 45 -10.86 -6.57 0.46
C LEU A 45 -12.01 -5.56 0.44
N ASN A 46 -13.16 -5.95 -0.11
CA ASN A 46 -14.31 -5.05 -0.16
C ASN A 46 -14.77 -4.61 1.23
N TYR A 47 -14.68 -5.50 2.20
CA TYR A 47 -14.97 -5.17 3.59
C TYR A 47 -14.03 -4.08 4.12
N LEU A 48 -12.72 -4.26 3.89
CA LEU A 48 -11.72 -3.28 4.30
C LEU A 48 -11.89 -1.94 3.58
N LEU A 49 -12.16 -1.97 2.27
CA LEU A 49 -12.40 -0.75 1.51
C LEU A 49 -13.63 -0.01 2.04
N GLY A 50 -14.69 -0.73 2.40
CA GLY A 50 -15.87 -0.12 3.00
C GLY A 50 -15.56 0.55 4.33
N GLN A 51 -14.75 -0.07 5.17
CA GLN A 51 -14.31 0.52 6.43
C GLN A 51 -13.47 1.77 6.20
N LEU A 52 -12.50 1.71 5.29
CA LEU A 52 -11.64 2.84 4.98
C LEU A 52 -12.42 4.00 4.36
N GLU A 53 -13.44 3.69 3.60
CA GLU A 53 -14.36 4.69 3.05
C GLU A 53 -15.11 5.43 4.18
N GLN A 54 -15.64 4.68 5.13
CA GLN A 54 -16.32 5.26 6.29
C GLN A 54 -15.40 6.10 7.16
N LEU A 55 -14.15 5.66 7.30
CA LEU A 55 -13.15 6.40 8.07
C LEU A 55 -12.60 7.63 7.33
N GLY A 56 -12.96 7.79 6.06
CA GLY A 56 -12.60 8.97 5.30
C GLY A 56 -11.25 8.90 4.59
N TYR A 57 -10.68 7.71 4.40
CA TYR A 57 -9.38 7.56 3.73
C TYR A 57 -9.50 7.44 2.22
N LEU A 58 -10.63 6.96 1.72
CA LEU A 58 -10.80 6.74 0.30
C LEU A 58 -12.28 6.83 -0.09
N THR A 59 -12.51 6.93 -1.39
CA THR A 59 -13.82 6.77 -2.02
C THR A 59 -13.68 5.76 -3.14
N ARG A 60 -14.80 5.20 -3.55
CA ARG A 60 -14.86 4.33 -4.73
C ARG A 60 -15.68 5.05 -5.79
N GLU A 61 -15.01 5.40 -6.89
CA GLU A 61 -15.61 6.17 -7.97
C GLU A 61 -15.79 5.30 -9.20
N THR A 62 -16.84 5.59 -9.98
CA THR A 62 -17.07 4.91 -11.23
C THR A 62 -15.93 5.18 -12.20
N ASP A 63 -15.42 4.12 -12.84
CA ASP A 63 -14.39 4.24 -13.86
C ASP A 63 -14.95 4.97 -15.08
N ARG A 64 -14.19 5.98 -15.57
CA ARG A 64 -14.59 6.75 -16.75
C ARG A 64 -14.69 5.90 -18.00
N ASN A 65 -13.87 4.84 -18.09
CA ASN A 65 -13.79 3.99 -19.26
C ASN A 65 -14.74 2.80 -19.19
N ASP A 66 -15.20 2.45 -17.97
CA ASP A 66 -16.11 1.33 -17.75
C ASP A 66 -17.02 1.66 -16.57
N GLN A 67 -18.24 2.05 -16.88
CA GLN A 67 -19.24 2.42 -15.87
C GLN A 67 -19.65 1.26 -14.96
N ARG A 68 -19.29 0.01 -15.31
CA ARG A 68 -19.59 -1.17 -14.51
C ARG A 68 -18.58 -1.40 -13.40
N SER A 69 -17.41 -0.78 -13.50
CA SER A 69 -16.34 -0.95 -12.51
C SER A 69 -16.12 0.33 -11.73
N LYS A 70 -15.54 0.16 -10.56
CA LYS A 70 -15.18 1.29 -9.70
C LYS A 70 -13.67 1.28 -9.47
N ARG A 71 -13.12 2.47 -9.24
CA ARG A 71 -11.73 2.65 -8.87
C ARG A 71 -11.64 3.33 -7.52
N VAL A 72 -10.62 2.97 -6.78
CA VAL A 72 -10.33 3.59 -5.50
C VAL A 72 -9.69 4.95 -5.73
N ARG A 73 -10.15 5.95 -4.98
CA ARG A 73 -9.57 7.29 -4.95
C ARG A 73 -9.25 7.65 -3.52
N LEU A 74 -8.00 7.97 -3.26
CA LEU A 74 -7.61 8.42 -1.94
C LEU A 74 -8.11 9.85 -1.70
N THR A 75 -8.65 10.07 -0.51
CA THR A 75 -8.98 11.41 -0.02
C THR A 75 -7.70 12.12 0.42
N PRO A 76 -7.75 13.42 0.75
CA PRO A 76 -6.59 14.07 1.37
C PRO A 76 -6.08 13.33 2.60
N ARG A 77 -6.97 12.78 3.43
CA ARG A 77 -6.58 11.95 4.57
C ARG A 77 -5.89 10.66 4.13
N GLY A 78 -6.37 10.04 3.06
CA GLY A 78 -5.74 8.85 2.49
C GLY A 78 -4.36 9.14 1.92
N HIS A 79 -4.19 10.26 1.25
CA HIS A 79 -2.87 10.70 0.77
C HIS A 79 -1.94 11.02 1.92
N ALA A 80 -2.45 11.62 3.00
CA ALA A 80 -1.65 11.87 4.20
C ALA A 80 -1.17 10.57 4.84
N ALA A 81 -2.03 9.56 4.89
CA ALA A 81 -1.65 8.24 5.38
C ALA A 81 -0.57 7.60 4.50
N THR A 82 -0.67 7.74 3.19
CA THR A 82 0.34 7.26 2.25
C THR A 82 1.70 7.90 2.54
N ARG A 83 1.74 9.22 2.71
CA ARG A 83 2.98 9.92 3.07
C ARG A 83 3.55 9.44 4.38
N ALA A 84 2.70 9.24 5.38
CA ALA A 84 3.13 8.73 6.69
C ALA A 84 3.76 7.34 6.57
N ILE A 85 3.18 6.47 5.76
CA ILE A 85 3.73 5.13 5.52
C ILE A 85 5.13 5.22 4.90
N TYR A 86 5.30 6.06 3.88
CA TYR A 86 6.61 6.25 3.25
C TYR A 86 7.64 6.82 4.22
N GLU A 87 7.25 7.76 5.07
CA GLU A 87 8.15 8.31 6.10
C GLU A 87 8.61 7.24 7.07
N ILE A 88 7.68 6.39 7.52
CA ILE A 88 8.01 5.30 8.44
C ILE A 88 8.97 4.31 7.77
N ILE A 89 8.75 3.97 6.51
CA ILE A 89 9.64 3.09 5.76
C ILE A 89 11.04 3.70 5.66
N GLN A 90 11.12 4.99 5.34
CA GLN A 90 12.41 5.69 5.25
C GLN A 90 13.16 5.69 6.58
N GLU A 91 12.45 5.90 7.68
CA GLU A 91 13.06 5.84 9.02
C GLU A 91 13.62 4.45 9.31
N LEU A 92 12.89 3.39 8.99
CA LEU A 92 13.35 2.02 9.14
C LEU A 92 14.58 1.74 8.28
N GLU A 93 14.57 2.17 7.03
CA GLU A 93 15.69 1.98 6.12
C GLU A 93 16.94 2.72 6.63
N THR A 94 16.77 3.93 7.15
CA THR A 94 17.87 4.68 7.73
C THR A 94 18.47 3.95 8.93
N GLU A 95 17.63 3.41 9.80
CA GLU A 95 18.06 2.63 10.94
C GLU A 95 18.85 1.40 10.53
N TRP A 96 18.33 0.65 9.55
CA TRP A 96 19.01 -0.54 9.04
C TRP A 96 20.33 -0.20 8.37
N GLU A 97 20.39 0.90 7.62
CA GLU A 97 21.62 1.37 7.01
C GLU A 97 22.68 1.71 8.06
N GLN A 98 22.27 2.34 9.16
CA GLN A 98 23.19 2.64 10.27
C GLN A 98 23.75 1.37 10.92
N GLN A 99 22.92 0.34 11.04
CA GLN A 99 23.34 -0.92 11.66
C GLN A 99 24.22 -1.77 10.75
N LEU A 100 23.89 -1.84 9.45
CA LEU A 100 24.64 -2.65 8.47
C LEU A 100 25.84 -1.92 7.90
N GLY A 101 25.80 -0.61 7.84
CA GLY A 101 26.72 0.23 7.11
C GLY A 101 26.22 0.51 5.70
N PRO A 102 26.59 1.67 5.11
CA PRO A 102 26.07 2.10 3.81
C PRO A 102 26.38 1.13 2.68
N ARG A 103 27.58 0.54 2.70
CA ARG A 103 28.00 -0.39 1.63
C ARG A 103 27.14 -1.63 1.59
N LYS A 104 27.01 -2.31 2.74
CA LYS A 104 26.22 -3.55 2.84
C LYS A 104 24.74 -3.28 2.59
N PHE A 105 24.23 -2.19 3.11
CA PHE A 105 22.85 -1.82 2.90
C PHE A 105 22.57 -1.54 1.41
N GLY A 106 23.49 -0.86 0.73
CA GLY A 106 23.39 -0.62 -0.71
C GLY A 106 23.41 -1.93 -1.52
N GLN A 107 24.22 -2.90 -1.11
CA GLN A 107 24.24 -4.23 -1.74
C GLN A 107 22.91 -4.95 -1.55
N LEU A 108 22.36 -4.91 -0.32
CA LEU A 108 21.08 -5.53 -0.02
C LEU A 108 19.97 -4.90 -0.87
N ARG A 109 19.93 -3.59 -0.95
CA ARG A 109 18.93 -2.87 -1.75
C ARG A 109 18.99 -3.28 -3.22
N ARG A 110 20.20 -3.38 -3.79
CA ARG A 110 20.36 -3.81 -5.18
C ARG A 110 19.89 -5.26 -5.39
N LEU A 111 20.23 -6.14 -4.46
CA LEU A 111 19.81 -7.54 -4.53
C LEU A 111 18.30 -7.69 -4.44
N LEU A 112 17.67 -6.94 -3.53
CA LEU A 112 16.21 -6.95 -3.38
C LEU A 112 15.53 -6.41 -4.64
N THR A 113 16.08 -5.37 -5.24
CA THR A 113 15.54 -4.81 -6.49
C THR A 113 15.62 -5.85 -7.62
N GLN A 114 16.74 -6.57 -7.73
CA GLN A 114 16.88 -7.65 -8.71
C GLN A 114 15.88 -8.76 -8.45
N LEU A 115 15.78 -9.19 -7.20
CA LEU A 115 14.84 -10.25 -6.81
C LEU A 115 13.41 -9.86 -7.11
N TYR A 116 13.04 -8.63 -6.79
CA TYR A 116 11.70 -8.10 -7.07
C TYR A 116 11.38 -8.15 -8.56
N THR A 117 12.33 -7.74 -9.40
CA THR A 117 12.18 -7.77 -10.86
C THR A 117 11.97 -9.20 -11.39
N ILE A 118 12.72 -10.17 -10.82
CA ILE A 118 12.62 -11.57 -11.22
C ILE A 118 11.32 -12.21 -10.73
N ALA A 119 10.92 -11.89 -9.49
CA ALA A 119 9.80 -12.54 -8.83
C ALA A 119 8.44 -11.93 -9.17
N LEU A 120 8.42 -10.73 -9.77
CA LEU A 120 7.16 -10.09 -10.13
C LEU A 120 6.40 -10.95 -11.14
N PRO A 121 5.14 -11.32 -10.84
CA PRO A 121 4.29 -11.86 -11.88
C PRO A 121 4.11 -10.78 -12.94
N THR A 122 4.53 -11.04 -14.15
CA THR A 122 4.30 -10.12 -15.25
C THR A 122 2.83 -10.19 -15.63
N ASN A 123 2.16 -9.05 -15.58
CA ASN A 123 0.76 -8.95 -16.00
C ASN A 123 0.56 -9.35 -17.46
N ASP A 124 1.63 -9.50 -18.18
CA ASP A 124 1.66 -9.89 -19.59
C ASP A 124 1.46 -11.38 -19.79
N ARG A 125 1.38 -12.16 -18.71
CA ARG A 125 1.18 -13.60 -18.75
C ARG A 125 -0.29 -13.99 -18.67
N ALA A 126 -1.14 -13.03 -18.77
CA ALA A 126 -2.57 -13.32 -18.80
C ALA A 126 -2.96 -14.01 -20.09
#